data_416fc2393102a53589fb6b983f7f8549
#
_entry.id   416fc2393102a53589fb6b983f7f8549
#
_cell.length_a   1.000
_cell.length_b   1.000
_cell.length_c   1.000
_cell.angle_alpha   90.00
_cell.angle_beta   90.00
_cell.angle_gamma   90.00
#
_symmetry.space_group_name_H-M   'P 1'
#
loop_
_entity.id
_entity.type
_entity.pdbx_description
1 polymer ?
#
loop_
_entity_poly.entity_id
_entity_poly.type
_entity_poly.pdbx_seq_one_letter_code
_entity_poly.pdbx_strand_id
1 'polypeptide(L)'
;ISSTLLGVLAQRLVRKICTKCRTPFEPTEVQLSHLGLSPHDLGDRTFFYGRGCPACNDAGYKGRKGIYELLVVSDPVRNLINERAPTVVIRQKAIELGMVTIRDDGLRNIYAGESTVEEVLKYT
;
A
#
# COMPACT_ATOMS: atom_id res chain seq x y z
N ILE A 1 -10.70 17.35 17.71
CA ILE A 1 -12.14 17.37 17.96
C ILE A 1 -12.86 16.93 16.67
N SER A 2 -13.73 15.93 16.76
CA SER A 2 -14.37 15.33 15.58
C SER A 2 -15.26 16.30 14.81
N SER A 3 -15.84 17.30 15.46
CA SER A 3 -16.71 18.27 14.81
C SER A 3 -16.00 19.16 13.79
N THR A 4 -14.70 19.35 13.93
CA THR A 4 -13.89 20.16 13.02
C THR A 4 -12.97 19.32 12.12
N LEU A 5 -12.85 18.03 12.39
CA LEU A 5 -11.97 17.14 11.66
C LEU A 5 -12.65 16.67 10.36
N LEU A 6 -12.03 16.96 9.21
CA LEU A 6 -12.55 16.58 7.89
C LEU A 6 -11.93 15.29 7.36
N GLY A 7 -10.68 15.01 7.71
CA GLY A 7 -9.99 13.82 7.25
C GLY A 7 -8.66 13.63 7.93
N VAL A 8 -8.11 12.43 7.79
CA VAL A 8 -6.80 12.06 8.29
C VAL A 8 -6.04 11.38 7.17
N LEU A 9 -4.86 11.91 6.84
CA LEU A 9 -4.00 11.36 5.79
C LEU A 9 -2.79 10.69 6.42
N ALA A 10 -2.60 9.42 6.09
CA ALA A 10 -1.37 8.70 6.42
C ALA A 10 -0.53 8.54 5.16
N GLN A 11 0.78 8.65 5.30
CA GLN A 11 1.73 8.53 4.19
C GLN A 11 2.93 7.70 4.62
N ARG A 12 3.43 6.89 3.69
CA ARG A 12 4.72 6.20 3.82
C ARG A 12 5.48 6.38 2.52
N LEU A 13 6.80 6.45 2.61
CA LEU A 13 7.67 6.49 1.44
C LEU A 13 8.27 5.12 1.21
N VAL A 14 8.06 4.57 0.02
CA VAL A 14 8.68 3.31 -0.42
C VAL A 14 9.70 3.62 -1.51
N ARG A 15 10.74 2.81 -1.59
CA ARG A 15 11.73 2.96 -2.65
C ARG A 15 11.13 2.49 -3.98
N LYS A 16 11.43 3.23 -5.04
CA LYS A 16 11.00 2.88 -6.39
C LYS A 16 11.99 1.90 -7.01
N ILE A 17 11.48 0.95 -7.78
CA ILE A 17 12.32 0.05 -8.56
C ILE A 17 13.04 0.86 -9.64
N CYS A 18 14.35 0.62 -9.79
CA CYS A 18 15.13 1.22 -10.87
C CYS A 18 14.54 0.81 -12.22
N THR A 19 14.17 1.79 -13.05
CA THR A 19 13.54 1.53 -14.35
C THR A 19 14.48 0.83 -15.34
N LYS A 20 15.79 0.97 -15.15
CA LYS A 20 16.79 0.39 -16.06
C LYS A 20 17.06 -1.08 -15.80
N CYS A 21 16.82 -1.57 -14.57
CA CYS A 21 17.03 -2.97 -14.24
C CYS A 21 15.76 -3.66 -13.74
N ARG A 22 14.60 -3.03 -13.91
CA ARG A 22 13.33 -3.62 -13.53
C ARG A 22 13.08 -4.92 -14.27
N THR A 23 12.82 -5.98 -13.52
CA THR A 23 12.69 -7.32 -14.06
C THR A 23 11.40 -7.96 -13.54
N PRO A 24 10.58 -8.56 -14.41
CA PRO A 24 9.38 -9.26 -13.96
C PRO A 24 9.75 -10.58 -13.30
N PHE A 25 8.92 -11.01 -12.34
CA PHE A 25 9.06 -12.31 -11.71
C PHE A 25 7.70 -12.82 -11.23
N GLU A 26 7.62 -14.11 -10.98
CA GLU A 26 6.42 -14.69 -10.39
C GLU A 26 6.57 -14.70 -8.86
N PRO A 27 5.60 -14.10 -8.12
CA PRO A 27 5.67 -14.10 -6.67
C PRO A 27 5.46 -15.52 -6.12
N THR A 28 6.10 -15.80 -4.98
CA THR A 28 5.89 -17.07 -4.28
C THR A 28 4.55 -17.05 -3.54
N GLU A 29 4.03 -18.24 -3.20
CA GLU A 29 2.80 -18.33 -2.41
C GLU A 29 2.96 -17.63 -1.06
N VAL A 30 4.15 -17.66 -0.47
CA VAL A 30 4.44 -16.98 0.80
C VAL A 30 4.29 -15.47 0.63
N GLN A 31 4.84 -14.90 -0.45
CA GLN A 31 4.71 -13.46 -0.73
C GLN A 31 3.25 -13.07 -0.93
N LEU A 32 2.50 -13.85 -1.69
CA LEU A 32 1.07 -13.60 -1.90
C LEU A 32 0.29 -13.68 -0.59
N SER A 33 0.59 -14.66 0.24
CA SER A 33 -0.03 -14.83 1.54
C SER A 33 0.20 -13.61 2.45
N HIS A 34 1.42 -13.07 2.46
CA HIS A 34 1.74 -11.87 3.25
C HIS A 34 0.98 -10.64 2.77
N LEU A 35 0.64 -10.58 1.49
CA LEU A 35 -0.17 -9.52 0.90
C LEU A 35 -1.67 -9.75 1.05
N GLY A 36 -2.08 -10.91 1.58
CA GLY A 36 -3.49 -11.29 1.67
C GLY A 36 -4.09 -11.72 0.34
N LEU A 37 -3.27 -12.16 -0.59
CA LEU A 37 -3.69 -12.59 -1.93
C LEU A 37 -3.58 -14.09 -2.10
N SER A 38 -4.44 -14.64 -2.97
CA SER A 38 -4.31 -16.02 -3.46
C SER A 38 -3.78 -15.99 -4.90
N PRO A 39 -3.30 -17.13 -5.44
CA PRO A 39 -2.91 -17.17 -6.85
C PRO A 39 -4.02 -16.76 -7.82
N HIS A 40 -5.29 -16.97 -7.44
CA HIS A 40 -6.44 -16.56 -8.25
C HIS A 40 -6.59 -15.03 -8.31
N ASP A 41 -6.26 -14.35 -7.22
CA ASP A 41 -6.36 -12.88 -7.16
C ASP A 41 -5.34 -12.21 -8.06
N LEU A 42 -4.22 -12.88 -8.31
CA LEU A 42 -3.15 -12.35 -9.15
C LEU A 42 -3.56 -12.23 -10.62
N GLY A 43 -4.27 -13.24 -11.16
CA GLY A 43 -4.66 -13.26 -12.56
C GLY A 43 -3.44 -13.15 -13.48
N ASP A 44 -3.50 -12.23 -14.45
CA ASP A 44 -2.42 -11.97 -15.39
C ASP A 44 -1.43 -10.89 -14.92
N ARG A 45 -1.55 -10.45 -13.68
CA ARG A 45 -0.70 -9.39 -13.15
C ARG A 45 0.70 -9.89 -12.89
N THR A 46 1.68 -9.02 -13.13
CA THR A 46 3.10 -9.33 -13.00
C THR A 46 3.69 -8.51 -11.86
N PHE A 47 4.55 -9.13 -11.07
CA PHE A 47 5.33 -8.44 -10.05
C PHE A 47 6.72 -8.14 -10.61
N PHE A 48 7.41 -7.18 -10.02
CA PHE A 48 8.70 -6.71 -10.50
C PHE A 48 9.69 -6.56 -9.36
N TYR A 49 10.98 -6.61 -9.72
CA TYR A 49 12.06 -6.29 -8.79
C TYR A 49 13.21 -5.65 -9.59
N GLY A 50 14.13 -5.03 -8.88
CA GLY A 50 15.33 -4.46 -9.49
C GLY A 50 16.51 -5.41 -9.29
N ARG A 51 17.03 -5.98 -10.36
CA ARG A 51 18.14 -6.92 -10.26
C ARG A 51 19.48 -6.26 -9.93
N GLY A 52 19.55 -4.92 -10.04
CA GLY A 52 20.78 -4.15 -9.86
C GLY A 52 21.45 -3.82 -11.18
N CYS A 53 21.92 -2.59 -11.30
CA CYS A 53 22.63 -2.10 -12.48
C CYS A 53 23.47 -0.88 -12.10
N PRO A 54 24.39 -0.41 -12.98
CA PRO A 54 25.20 0.77 -12.66
C PRO A 54 24.37 2.03 -12.40
N ALA A 55 23.22 2.17 -13.03
CA ALA A 55 22.37 3.36 -12.86
C ALA A 55 21.81 3.51 -11.44
N CYS A 56 21.64 2.41 -10.71
CA CYS A 56 21.16 2.41 -9.33
C CYS A 56 22.21 1.96 -8.33
N ASN A 57 23.49 1.90 -8.71
CA ASN A 57 24.60 1.41 -7.88
C ASN A 57 24.35 -0.02 -7.38
N ASP A 58 23.76 -0.85 -8.21
CA ASP A 58 23.42 -2.26 -7.93
C ASP A 58 22.40 -2.46 -6.79
N ALA A 59 21.74 -1.38 -6.37
CA ALA A 59 20.71 -1.47 -5.33
C ALA A 59 19.39 -2.07 -5.79
N GLY A 60 19.08 -1.93 -7.08
CA GLY A 60 17.77 -2.32 -7.62
C GLY A 60 16.70 -1.26 -7.41
N TYR A 61 17.00 -0.21 -6.67
CA TYR A 61 16.07 0.88 -6.36
C TYR A 61 16.67 2.22 -6.74
N LYS A 62 15.82 3.12 -7.22
CA LYS A 62 16.19 4.50 -7.52
C LYS A 62 14.99 5.42 -7.35
N GLY A 63 15.10 6.36 -6.40
CA GLY A 63 14.02 7.26 -6.07
C GLY A 63 13.03 6.67 -5.07
N ARG A 64 12.04 7.46 -4.71
CA ARG A 64 11.02 7.08 -3.73
C ARG A 64 9.64 7.49 -4.21
N LYS A 65 8.61 6.82 -3.71
CA LYS A 65 7.22 7.13 -4.03
C LYS A 65 6.38 7.07 -2.76
N GLY A 66 5.44 8.00 -2.63
CA GLY A 66 4.50 7.99 -1.51
C GLY A 66 3.38 7.00 -1.72
N ILE A 67 3.02 6.29 -0.67
CA ILE A 67 1.78 5.52 -0.60
C ILE A 67 0.92 6.14 0.49
N TYR A 68 -0.38 6.15 0.28
CA TYR A 68 -1.29 6.99 1.06
C TYR A 68 -2.52 6.22 1.52
N GLU A 69 -3.06 6.69 2.63
CA GLU A 69 -4.35 6.25 3.14
C GLU A 69 -5.09 7.48 3.64
N LEU A 70 -6.25 7.77 3.08
CA LEU A 70 -7.06 8.90 3.48
C LEU A 70 -8.33 8.42 4.19
N LEU A 71 -8.44 8.75 5.47
CA LEU A 71 -9.67 8.55 6.23
C LEU A 71 -10.52 9.83 6.11
N VAL A 72 -11.66 9.72 5.44
CA VAL A 72 -12.62 10.82 5.37
C VAL A 72 -13.54 10.72 6.59
N VAL A 73 -13.64 11.81 7.35
CA VAL A 73 -14.50 11.87 8.54
C VAL A 73 -15.92 12.22 8.10
N SER A 74 -16.64 11.22 7.60
CA SER A 74 -18.06 11.30 7.28
C SER A 74 -18.89 11.21 8.55
N ASP A 75 -20.21 11.45 8.45
CA ASP A 75 -21.07 11.39 9.62
C ASP A 75 -21.03 10.03 10.35
N PRO A 76 -21.10 8.86 9.66
CA PRO A 76 -20.95 7.59 10.37
C PRO A 76 -19.62 7.43 11.11
N VAL A 77 -18.52 7.89 10.52
CA VAL A 77 -17.19 7.84 11.15
C VAL A 77 -17.15 8.81 12.34
N ARG A 78 -17.70 10.01 12.16
CA ARG A 78 -17.76 11.02 13.23
C ARG A 78 -18.53 10.51 14.44
N ASN A 79 -19.66 9.82 14.21
CA ASN A 79 -20.44 9.24 15.29
C ASN A 79 -19.64 8.22 16.08
N LEU A 80 -18.88 7.36 15.41
CA LEU A 80 -18.01 6.37 16.06
C LEU A 80 -16.92 7.05 16.88
N ILE A 81 -16.32 8.13 16.38
CA ILE A 81 -15.32 8.90 17.11
C ILE A 81 -15.94 9.50 18.39
N ASN A 82 -17.13 10.08 18.27
CA ASN A 82 -17.82 10.69 19.41
C ASN A 82 -18.21 9.64 20.47
N GLU A 83 -18.53 8.43 20.05
CA GLU A 83 -18.84 7.32 20.92
C GLU A 83 -17.57 6.68 21.51
N ARG A 84 -16.40 7.15 21.13
CA ARG A 84 -15.10 6.60 21.54
C ARG A 84 -14.95 5.12 21.18
N ALA A 85 -15.47 4.74 20.01
CA ALA A 85 -15.35 3.39 19.49
C ALA A 85 -13.87 2.99 19.35
N PRO A 86 -13.55 1.69 19.49
CA PRO A 86 -12.18 1.22 19.24
C PRO A 86 -11.69 1.56 17.84
N THR A 87 -10.39 1.79 17.69
CA THR A 87 -9.77 2.13 16.39
C THR A 87 -10.09 1.11 15.32
N VAL A 88 -10.11 -0.18 15.65
CA VAL A 88 -10.44 -1.26 14.71
C VAL A 88 -11.84 -1.07 14.13
N VAL A 89 -12.80 -0.67 14.97
CA VAL A 89 -14.21 -0.46 14.54
C VAL A 89 -14.29 0.76 13.61
N ILE A 90 -13.61 1.86 13.95
CA ILE A 90 -13.59 3.06 13.12
C ILE A 90 -12.97 2.75 11.77
N ARG A 91 -11.84 2.06 11.76
CA ARG A 91 -11.12 1.65 10.54
C ARG A 91 -12.00 0.77 9.65
N GLN A 92 -12.65 -0.22 10.24
CA GLN A 92 -13.52 -1.13 9.51
C GLN A 92 -14.68 -0.39 8.85
N LYS A 93 -15.29 0.56 9.57
CA LYS A 93 -16.36 1.39 9.00
C LYS A 93 -15.85 2.23 7.83
N ALA A 94 -14.67 2.83 7.98
CA ALA A 94 -14.07 3.62 6.91
C ALA A 94 -13.83 2.78 5.65
N ILE A 95 -13.36 1.54 5.81
CA ILE A 95 -13.16 0.61 4.69
C ILE A 95 -14.49 0.29 4.02
N GLU A 96 -15.54 0.02 4.78
CA GLU A 96 -16.89 -0.20 4.24
C GLU A 96 -17.39 0.99 3.41
N LEU A 97 -17.00 2.19 3.80
CA LEU A 97 -17.37 3.42 3.11
C LEU A 97 -16.46 3.77 1.93
N GLY A 98 -15.51 2.91 1.61
CA GLY A 98 -14.68 3.06 0.43
C GLY A 98 -13.25 3.53 0.66
N MET A 99 -12.78 3.61 1.91
CA MET A 99 -11.39 3.95 2.18
C MET A 99 -10.46 2.90 1.56
N VAL A 100 -9.47 3.37 0.81
CA VAL A 100 -8.37 2.52 0.30
C VAL A 100 -7.28 2.52 1.36
N THR A 101 -6.92 1.35 1.85
CA THR A 101 -5.87 1.23 2.88
C THR A 101 -4.50 1.51 2.28
N ILE A 102 -3.53 1.86 3.14
CA ILE A 102 -2.16 2.09 2.70
C ILE A 102 -1.56 0.82 2.08
N ARG A 103 -1.92 -0.36 2.59
CA ARG A 103 -1.51 -1.64 2.01
C ARG A 103 -2.06 -1.80 0.59
N ASP A 104 -3.33 -1.44 0.36
CA ASP A 104 -3.95 -1.52 -0.96
C ASP A 104 -3.32 -0.53 -1.93
N ASP A 105 -2.98 0.67 -1.47
CA ASP A 105 -2.27 1.64 -2.30
C ASP A 105 -0.87 1.14 -2.65
N GLY A 106 -0.18 0.53 -1.69
CA GLY A 106 1.10 -0.12 -1.93
C GLY A 106 0.99 -1.23 -2.96
N LEU A 107 -0.07 -2.03 -2.89
CA LEU A 107 -0.31 -3.11 -3.83
C LEU A 107 -0.51 -2.58 -5.26
N ARG A 108 -1.19 -1.45 -5.42
CA ARG A 108 -1.30 -0.78 -6.73
C ARG A 108 0.08 -0.45 -7.29
N ASN A 109 0.99 0.02 -6.44
CA ASN A 109 2.36 0.34 -6.84
C ASN A 109 3.15 -0.93 -7.23
N ILE A 110 2.91 -2.04 -6.55
CA ILE A 110 3.51 -3.32 -6.94
C ILE A 110 3.06 -3.73 -8.34
N TYR A 111 1.77 -3.67 -8.61
CA TYR A 111 1.21 -4.03 -9.92
C TYR A 111 1.69 -3.10 -11.04
N ALA A 112 1.89 -1.82 -10.72
CA ALA A 112 2.38 -0.84 -11.69
C ALA A 112 3.89 -0.98 -11.96
N GLY A 113 4.59 -1.84 -11.20
CA GLY A 113 6.03 -1.99 -11.32
C GLY A 113 6.82 -0.84 -10.70
N GLU A 114 6.20 -0.07 -9.82
CA GLU A 114 6.82 1.08 -9.17
C GLU A 114 7.62 0.68 -7.94
N SER A 115 7.19 -0.34 -7.20
CA SER A 115 7.86 -0.79 -5.99
C SER A 115 7.79 -2.31 -5.87
N THR A 116 8.42 -2.84 -4.81
CA THR A 116 8.52 -4.28 -4.58
C THR A 116 7.61 -4.73 -3.45
N VAL A 117 7.37 -6.05 -3.40
CA VAL A 117 6.63 -6.67 -2.29
C VAL A 117 7.33 -6.36 -0.96
N GLU A 118 8.65 -6.49 -0.92
CA GLU A 118 9.44 -6.27 0.30
C GLU A 118 9.27 -4.85 0.83
N GLU A 119 9.32 -3.83 -0.06
CA GLU A 119 9.17 -2.44 0.35
C GLU A 119 7.77 -2.17 0.90
N VAL A 120 6.74 -2.64 0.22
CA VAL A 120 5.37 -2.41 0.65
C VAL A 120 5.09 -3.11 1.99
N LEU A 121 5.54 -4.35 2.16
CA LEU A 121 5.34 -5.08 3.41
C LEU A 121 6.10 -4.44 4.57
N LYS A 122 7.29 -3.87 4.30
CA LYS A 122 8.10 -3.22 5.32
C LYS A 122 7.41 -2.00 5.94
N TYR A 123 6.64 -1.25 5.15
CA TYR A 123 6.06 0.01 5.58
C TYR A 123 4.54 -0.03 5.76
N THR A 124 3.92 -1.15 5.54
CA THR A 124 2.48 -1.34 5.74
C THR A 124 2.17 -2.50 6.66
#